data_99a7130a236ad626d46cd6799d1ffbf0
#
_entry.id   99a7130a236ad626d46cd6799d1ffbf0
#
_cell.length_a   1.000
_cell.length_b   1.000
_cell.length_c   1.000
_cell.angle_alpha   90.00
_cell.angle_beta   90.00
_cell.angle_gamma   90.00
#
_symmetry.space_group_name_H-M   'P 1'
#
loop_
_entity.id
_entity.type
_entity.pdbx_description
1 polymer ?
#
loop_
_entity_poly.entity_id
_entity_poly.type
_entity_poly.pdbx_seq_one_letter_code
_entity_poly.pdbx_strand_id
1 'polypeptide(L)'
;MILSRVSSAIEMNVCLEEKLEKIGVSANKNPLTVCFVCTGNTCRSPMAEAVLNQLGHVPEFCTACPPELLDRRGIIACSAGIAALEGMPISQNAVAALEKNGIRVTPNNNYPAHTAHQISESDLLTCDLIVGISASHTMALMTAFPQYASKITCLAENIPDPFGGTLEDYEACLEKIRHAVGLMFYGDENA
;
A
#
# COMPACT_ATOMS: atom_id res chain seq x y z
N MET A 1 27.05 10.48 5.98
CA MET A 1 25.58 10.54 5.83
C MET A 1 24.99 9.66 4.71
N ILE A 2 25.66 9.49 3.57
CA ILE A 2 25.18 8.62 2.45
C ILE A 2 25.33 7.13 2.80
N LEU A 3 26.42 6.73 3.43
CA LEU A 3 26.69 5.32 3.78
C LEU A 3 25.73 4.74 4.85
N SER A 4 25.20 5.56 5.77
CA SER A 4 24.23 5.10 6.77
C SER A 4 22.84 4.85 6.17
N ARG A 5 22.45 5.58 5.12
CA ARG A 5 21.18 5.38 4.40
C ARG A 5 21.20 4.13 3.54
N VAL A 6 22.34 3.80 2.94
CA VAL A 6 22.51 2.57 2.14
C VAL A 6 22.41 1.33 3.01
N SER A 7 22.96 1.37 4.24
CA SER A 7 22.90 0.24 5.17
C SER A 7 21.48 -0.06 5.64
N SER A 8 20.69 0.97 5.97
CA SER A 8 19.29 0.79 6.41
C SER A 8 18.37 0.27 5.28
N ALA A 9 18.54 0.76 4.06
CA ALA A 9 17.77 0.30 2.90
C ALA A 9 18.07 -1.17 2.55
N ILE A 10 19.33 -1.60 2.68
CA ILE A 10 19.73 -3.00 2.46
C ILE A 10 19.12 -3.91 3.55
N GLU A 11 19.17 -3.50 4.83
CA GLU A 11 18.62 -4.29 5.94
C GLU A 11 17.10 -4.46 5.88
N MET A 12 16.38 -3.49 5.28
CA MET A 12 14.92 -3.50 5.21
C MET A 12 14.39 -4.15 3.92
N ASN A 13 15.09 -4.09 2.81
CA ASN A 13 14.82 -4.95 1.64
C ASN A 13 14.93 -6.43 2.03
N VAL A 14 15.91 -6.80 2.84
CA VAL A 14 16.02 -8.13 3.44
C VAL A 14 14.74 -8.47 4.25
N CYS A 15 14.15 -7.53 4.97
CA CYS A 15 12.93 -7.76 5.75
C CYS A 15 11.68 -8.05 4.88
N LEU A 16 11.50 -7.35 3.74
CA LEU A 16 10.41 -7.64 2.81
C LEU A 16 10.64 -8.98 2.08
N GLU A 17 11.86 -9.23 1.63
CA GLU A 17 12.25 -10.48 0.99
C GLU A 17 12.04 -11.68 1.92
N GLU A 18 12.49 -11.61 3.16
CA GLU A 18 12.25 -12.64 4.16
C GLU A 18 10.74 -12.86 4.44
N LYS A 19 9.94 -11.80 4.42
CA LYS A 19 8.48 -11.93 4.55
C LYS A 19 7.86 -12.62 3.34
N LEU A 20 8.25 -12.24 2.13
CA LEU A 20 7.75 -12.84 0.90
C LEU A 20 8.15 -14.32 0.81
N GLU A 21 9.37 -14.67 1.15
CA GLU A 21 9.83 -16.06 1.19
C GLU A 21 9.04 -16.90 2.21
N LYS A 22 8.76 -16.38 3.40
CA LYS A 22 7.96 -17.08 4.41
C LYS A 22 6.53 -17.37 3.97
N ILE A 23 5.97 -16.57 3.08
CA ILE A 23 4.64 -16.79 2.50
C ILE A 23 4.68 -17.53 1.16
N GLY A 24 5.87 -18.01 0.74
CA GLY A 24 6.07 -18.78 -0.49
C GLY A 24 6.02 -17.93 -1.77
N VAL A 25 6.12 -16.61 -1.66
CA VAL A 25 6.24 -15.71 -2.80
C VAL A 25 7.72 -15.55 -3.14
N SER A 26 8.08 -15.84 -4.38
CA SER A 26 9.45 -15.63 -4.84
C SER A 26 9.87 -14.17 -4.69
N ALA A 27 11.02 -13.94 -4.07
CA ALA A 27 11.62 -12.61 -4.00
C ALA A 27 11.82 -11.95 -5.37
N ASN A 28 11.84 -12.74 -6.45
CA ASN A 28 11.98 -12.27 -7.84
C ASN A 28 10.65 -12.21 -8.60
N LYS A 29 9.50 -12.37 -7.93
CA LYS A 29 8.21 -12.26 -8.62
C LYS A 29 8.00 -10.82 -9.12
N ASN A 30 7.70 -10.69 -10.39
CA ASN A 30 7.46 -9.40 -11.04
C ASN A 30 6.24 -9.50 -11.97
N PRO A 31 5.17 -8.71 -11.78
CA PRO A 31 4.97 -7.77 -10.65
C PRO A 31 4.55 -8.48 -9.34
N LEU A 32 4.86 -7.84 -8.21
CA LEU A 32 4.28 -8.17 -6.91
C LEU A 32 2.91 -7.53 -6.80
N THR A 33 1.88 -8.31 -6.45
CA THR A 33 0.51 -7.79 -6.29
C THR A 33 0.15 -7.63 -4.82
N VAL A 34 -0.27 -6.41 -4.42
CA VAL A 34 -0.57 -6.03 -3.04
C VAL A 34 -2.00 -5.52 -2.95
N CYS A 35 -2.80 -6.02 -2.00
CA CYS A 35 -4.12 -5.49 -1.72
C CYS A 35 -4.14 -4.82 -0.34
N PHE A 36 -4.45 -3.51 -0.31
CA PHE A 36 -4.68 -2.78 0.93
C PHE A 36 -6.14 -2.90 1.38
N VAL A 37 -6.37 -3.15 2.67
CA VAL A 37 -7.72 -3.37 3.19
C VAL A 37 -8.01 -2.47 4.39
N CYS A 38 -9.10 -1.69 4.29
CA CYS A 38 -9.68 -0.93 5.40
C CYS A 38 -11.15 -1.32 5.63
N THR A 39 -11.93 -0.51 6.32
CA THR A 39 -13.35 -0.81 6.56
C THR A 39 -14.19 -0.63 5.29
N GLY A 40 -14.31 0.59 4.79
CA GLY A 40 -15.27 0.96 3.74
C GLY A 40 -14.71 1.07 2.33
N ASN A 41 -13.39 0.95 2.14
CA ASN A 41 -12.69 1.09 0.85
C ASN A 41 -12.94 2.43 0.11
N THR A 42 -13.20 3.50 0.87
CA THR A 42 -13.44 4.84 0.31
C THR A 42 -12.42 5.90 0.72
N CYS A 43 -11.57 5.62 1.73
CA CYS A 43 -10.60 6.58 2.26
C CYS A 43 -9.20 5.99 2.34
N ARG A 44 -8.87 5.26 3.42
CA ARG A 44 -7.51 4.81 3.76
C ARG A 44 -6.91 3.84 2.74
N SER A 45 -7.60 2.75 2.42
CA SER A 45 -7.06 1.74 1.51
C SER A 45 -6.87 2.26 0.08
N PRO A 46 -7.79 3.05 -0.54
CA PRO A 46 -7.51 3.62 -1.85
C PRO A 46 -6.41 4.69 -1.83
N MET A 47 -6.23 5.43 -0.73
CA MET A 47 -5.05 6.32 -0.60
C MET A 47 -3.74 5.51 -0.53
N ALA A 48 -3.69 4.39 0.18
CA ALA A 48 -2.51 3.53 0.25
C ALA A 48 -2.21 2.87 -1.12
N GLU A 49 -3.24 2.43 -1.83
CA GLU A 49 -3.14 1.94 -3.21
C GLU A 49 -2.51 3.00 -4.13
N ALA A 50 -3.04 4.24 -4.10
CA ALA A 50 -2.55 5.33 -4.94
C ALA A 50 -1.08 5.69 -4.65
N VAL A 51 -0.70 5.69 -3.38
CA VAL A 51 0.69 5.92 -2.95
C VAL A 51 1.62 4.83 -3.46
N LEU A 52 1.27 3.55 -3.25
CA LEU A 52 2.14 2.46 -3.68
C LEU A 52 2.23 2.35 -5.20
N ASN A 53 1.14 2.57 -5.92
CA ASN A 53 1.14 2.61 -7.38
C ASN A 53 1.99 3.76 -7.94
N GLN A 54 2.10 4.90 -7.25
CA GLN A 54 3.03 5.96 -7.64
C GLN A 54 4.48 5.59 -7.35
N LEU A 55 4.77 4.99 -6.20
CA LEU A 55 6.12 4.59 -5.81
C LEU A 55 6.64 3.41 -6.65
N GLY A 56 5.78 2.45 -6.99
CA GLY A 56 6.09 1.31 -7.84
C GLY A 56 6.37 1.67 -9.30
N HIS A 57 5.97 2.88 -9.72
CA HIS A 57 6.29 3.47 -11.02
C HIS A 57 7.45 4.45 -10.87
N VAL A 58 8.66 3.98 -10.56
CA VAL A 58 9.86 4.81 -10.68
C VAL A 58 10.09 5.05 -12.18
N PRO A 59 10.05 6.32 -12.66
CA PRO A 59 10.39 6.61 -14.04
C PRO A 59 11.81 6.09 -14.34
N GLU A 60 12.06 5.60 -15.55
CA GLU A 60 13.39 5.17 -16.05
C GLU A 60 14.51 6.22 -15.91
N PHE A 61 14.25 7.34 -15.26
CA PHE A 61 15.09 8.53 -15.14
C PHE A 61 15.43 8.94 -13.71
N CYS A 62 15.54 8.03 -12.76
CA CYS A 62 16.22 8.38 -11.52
C CYS A 62 17.75 8.21 -11.72
N THR A 63 18.41 9.21 -12.29
CA THR A 63 19.88 9.25 -12.45
C THR A 63 20.64 9.37 -11.13
N ALA A 64 19.94 9.52 -10.01
CA ALA A 64 20.53 9.69 -8.68
C ALA A 64 20.55 8.40 -7.83
N CYS A 65 19.84 7.33 -8.26
CA CYS A 65 19.88 6.05 -7.59
C CYS A 65 20.87 5.09 -8.26
N PRO A 66 21.76 4.45 -7.50
CA PRO A 66 22.58 3.37 -8.03
C PRO A 66 21.70 2.29 -8.66
N PRO A 67 22.07 1.72 -9.83
CA PRO A 67 21.26 0.71 -10.53
C PRO A 67 20.96 -0.54 -9.68
N GLU A 68 21.78 -0.80 -8.65
CA GLU A 68 21.66 -1.94 -7.74
C GLU A 68 20.57 -1.73 -6.67
N LEU A 69 20.14 -0.46 -6.43
CA LEU A 69 19.10 -0.10 -5.45
C LEU A 69 17.71 0.10 -6.09
N LEU A 70 17.65 0.12 -7.43
CA LEU A 70 16.40 0.05 -8.16
C LEU A 70 15.93 -1.41 -8.12
N ASP A 71 15.15 -1.76 -7.11
CA ASP A 71 14.37 -2.99 -7.15
C ASP A 71 13.44 -2.89 -8.37
N ARG A 72 13.83 -3.62 -9.43
CA ARG A 72 13.08 -3.66 -10.70
C ARG A 72 11.78 -4.44 -10.58
N ARG A 73 11.34 -4.76 -9.36
CA ARG A 73 10.04 -5.36 -9.11
C ARG A 73 8.97 -4.32 -9.40
N GLY A 74 8.24 -4.50 -10.48
CA GLY A 74 6.96 -3.81 -10.60
C GLY A 74 6.09 -4.20 -9.42
N ILE A 75 5.57 -3.24 -8.66
CA ILE A 75 4.54 -3.49 -7.64
C ILE A 75 3.24 -2.93 -8.19
N ILE A 76 2.20 -3.75 -8.14
CA ILE A 76 0.84 -3.34 -8.49
C ILE A 76 0.00 -3.42 -7.23
N ALA A 77 -0.57 -2.29 -6.82
CA ALA A 77 -1.47 -2.24 -5.69
C ALA A 77 -2.93 -2.15 -6.16
N CYS A 78 -3.79 -2.80 -5.40
CA CYS A 78 -5.23 -2.64 -5.41
C CYS A 78 -5.73 -2.44 -3.98
N SER A 79 -7.04 -2.21 -3.80
CA SER A 79 -7.60 -2.08 -2.46
C SER A 79 -9.03 -2.62 -2.35
N ALA A 80 -9.42 -3.02 -1.14
CA ALA A 80 -10.74 -3.54 -0.82
C ALA A 80 -11.18 -3.09 0.59
N GLY A 81 -12.40 -3.43 0.98
CA GLY A 81 -12.91 -3.16 2.32
C GLY A 81 -13.49 -4.40 2.99
N ILE A 82 -13.38 -4.49 4.32
CA ILE A 82 -14.01 -5.60 5.07
C ILE A 82 -15.53 -5.44 5.20
N ALA A 83 -16.06 -4.23 5.02
CA ALA A 83 -17.48 -3.88 5.05
C ALA A 83 -17.77 -2.77 4.02
N ALA A 84 -17.23 -2.91 2.81
CA ALA A 84 -17.44 -1.95 1.74
C ALA A 84 -18.87 -2.04 1.19
N LEU A 85 -19.40 -0.89 0.81
CA LEU A 85 -20.60 -0.81 -0.02
C LEU A 85 -20.16 -0.77 -1.49
N GLU A 86 -20.54 -1.80 -2.22
CA GLU A 86 -20.15 -1.96 -3.64
C GLU A 86 -20.45 -0.72 -4.47
N GLY A 87 -19.46 -0.31 -5.27
CA GLY A 87 -19.61 0.78 -6.22
C GLY A 87 -19.54 2.19 -5.62
N MET A 88 -19.37 2.33 -4.30
CA MET A 88 -19.18 3.65 -3.69
C MET A 88 -17.88 4.30 -4.20
N PRO A 89 -17.93 5.58 -4.61
CA PRO A 89 -16.72 6.26 -5.05
C PRO A 89 -15.75 6.51 -3.90
N ILE A 90 -14.49 6.74 -4.24
CA ILE A 90 -13.51 7.29 -3.30
C ILE A 90 -14.01 8.62 -2.72
N SER A 91 -13.71 8.88 -1.44
CA SER A 91 -14.04 10.14 -0.77
C SER A 91 -13.42 11.33 -1.52
N GLN A 92 -14.19 12.40 -1.70
CA GLN A 92 -13.71 13.63 -2.32
C GLN A 92 -12.49 14.22 -1.59
N ASN A 93 -12.48 14.18 -0.26
CA ASN A 93 -11.34 14.64 0.53
C ASN A 93 -10.11 13.72 0.35
N ALA A 94 -10.29 12.41 0.08
CA ALA A 94 -9.18 11.53 -0.25
C ALA A 94 -8.56 11.89 -1.61
N VAL A 95 -9.39 12.14 -2.62
CA VAL A 95 -8.94 12.62 -3.93
C VAL A 95 -8.18 13.95 -3.80
N ALA A 96 -8.78 14.93 -3.11
CA ALA A 96 -8.17 16.25 -2.92
C ALA A 96 -6.83 16.18 -2.16
N ALA A 97 -6.74 15.32 -1.13
CA ALA A 97 -5.49 15.11 -0.39
C ALA A 97 -4.41 14.49 -1.29
N LEU A 98 -4.75 13.49 -2.09
CA LEU A 98 -3.82 12.86 -3.04
C LEU A 98 -3.30 13.87 -4.08
N GLU A 99 -4.19 14.64 -4.71
CA GLU A 99 -3.84 15.66 -5.70
C GLU A 99 -2.92 16.74 -5.11
N LYS A 100 -3.30 17.30 -3.96
CA LYS A 100 -2.55 18.36 -3.27
C LYS A 100 -1.15 17.89 -2.86
N ASN A 101 -1.00 16.61 -2.53
CA ASN A 101 0.27 16.01 -2.16
C ASN A 101 1.05 15.39 -3.35
N GLY A 102 0.67 15.72 -4.59
CA GLY A 102 1.43 15.41 -5.79
C GLY A 102 1.33 13.95 -6.24
N ILE A 103 0.34 13.20 -5.78
CA ILE A 103 0.06 11.86 -6.32
C ILE A 103 -0.58 12.02 -7.70
N ARG A 104 0.09 11.48 -8.72
CA ARG A 104 -0.30 11.67 -10.12
C ARG A 104 -1.33 10.66 -10.56
N VAL A 105 -2.34 11.13 -11.29
CA VAL A 105 -3.25 10.27 -12.03
C VAL A 105 -2.55 9.75 -13.28
N THR A 106 -2.51 8.44 -13.43
CA THR A 106 -1.95 7.75 -14.61
C THR A 106 -2.88 6.59 -14.99
N PRO A 107 -2.72 5.96 -16.15
CA PRO A 107 -3.50 4.77 -16.50
C PRO A 107 -3.41 3.64 -15.45
N ASN A 108 -2.27 3.53 -14.76
CA ASN A 108 -2.03 2.51 -13.72
C ASN A 108 -2.29 3.04 -12.29
N ASN A 109 -2.67 4.29 -12.13
CA ASN A 109 -3.00 4.94 -10.86
C ASN A 109 -4.19 5.89 -11.03
N ASN A 110 -5.33 5.34 -11.45
CA ASN A 110 -6.54 6.11 -11.72
C ASN A 110 -7.45 6.16 -10.49
N TYR A 111 -6.93 6.63 -9.36
CA TYR A 111 -7.67 6.71 -8.10
C TYR A 111 -8.95 7.55 -8.15
N PRO A 112 -9.11 8.62 -9.00
CA PRO A 112 -10.39 9.32 -9.08
C PRO A 112 -11.55 8.46 -9.62
N ALA A 113 -11.23 7.41 -10.40
CA ALA A 113 -12.23 6.46 -10.90
C ALA A 113 -12.39 5.23 -9.99
N HIS A 114 -11.76 5.22 -8.82
CA HIS A 114 -11.87 4.12 -7.88
C HIS A 114 -13.31 3.92 -7.41
N THR A 115 -13.72 2.66 -7.33
CA THR A 115 -14.99 2.23 -6.77
C THR A 115 -14.73 1.17 -5.69
N ALA A 116 -15.35 1.38 -4.54
CA ALA A 116 -15.22 0.47 -3.40
C ALA A 116 -15.79 -0.91 -3.72
N HIS A 117 -15.09 -1.95 -3.27
CA HIS A 117 -15.58 -3.33 -3.29
C HIS A 117 -15.24 -4.06 -2.00
N GLN A 118 -16.03 -5.07 -1.67
CA GLN A 118 -15.81 -5.88 -0.50
C GLN A 118 -14.74 -6.93 -0.78
N ILE A 119 -13.80 -7.09 0.17
CA ILE A 119 -12.75 -8.13 0.07
C ILE A 119 -13.39 -9.50 -0.10
N SER A 120 -12.91 -10.27 -1.04
CA SER A 120 -13.40 -11.59 -1.40
C SER A 120 -12.25 -12.62 -1.42
N GLU A 121 -12.59 -13.89 -1.44
CA GLU A 121 -11.59 -14.95 -1.59
C GLU A 121 -10.81 -14.84 -2.91
N SER A 122 -11.44 -14.30 -3.96
CA SER A 122 -10.77 -14.05 -5.25
C SER A 122 -9.60 -13.07 -5.08
N ASP A 123 -9.74 -12.02 -4.25
CA ASP A 123 -8.66 -11.07 -3.98
C ASP A 123 -7.49 -11.75 -3.27
N LEU A 124 -7.81 -12.62 -2.29
CA LEU A 124 -6.78 -13.36 -1.56
C LEU A 124 -6.09 -14.42 -2.42
N LEU A 125 -6.74 -14.95 -3.44
CA LEU A 125 -6.12 -15.89 -4.39
C LEU A 125 -5.19 -15.18 -5.36
N THR A 126 -5.59 -14.00 -5.84
CA THR A 126 -4.87 -13.26 -6.90
C THR A 126 -3.74 -12.39 -6.37
N CYS A 127 -3.90 -11.83 -5.17
CA CYS A 127 -2.85 -10.99 -4.57
C CYS A 127 -1.81 -11.81 -3.80
N ASP A 128 -0.57 -11.36 -3.86
CA ASP A 128 0.54 -11.98 -3.16
C ASP A 128 0.58 -11.57 -1.68
N LEU A 129 0.20 -10.33 -1.40
CA LEU A 129 0.21 -9.75 -0.07
C LEU A 129 -1.10 -9.02 0.19
N ILE A 130 -1.69 -9.24 1.36
CA ILE A 130 -2.88 -8.54 1.84
C ILE A 130 -2.46 -7.70 3.05
N VAL A 131 -2.67 -6.39 2.96
CA VAL A 131 -2.20 -5.45 3.98
C VAL A 131 -3.39 -4.77 4.65
N GLY A 132 -3.70 -5.16 5.87
CA GLY A 132 -4.66 -4.42 6.70
C GLY A 132 -4.09 -3.05 7.09
N ILE A 133 -4.85 -1.99 6.88
CA ILE A 133 -4.43 -0.62 7.22
C ILE A 133 -4.19 -0.46 8.74
N SER A 134 -4.87 -1.26 9.56
CA SER A 134 -4.69 -1.29 11.02
C SER A 134 -4.73 -2.70 11.55
N ALA A 135 -4.32 -2.88 12.81
CA ALA A 135 -4.38 -4.17 13.49
C ALA A 135 -5.81 -4.77 13.51
N SER A 136 -6.85 -3.93 13.64
CA SER A 136 -8.24 -4.39 13.62
C SER A 136 -8.65 -4.96 12.27
N HIS A 137 -8.23 -4.34 11.16
CA HIS A 137 -8.48 -4.87 9.82
C HIS A 137 -7.74 -6.20 9.60
N THR A 138 -6.48 -6.27 10.03
CA THR A 138 -5.67 -7.50 9.94
C THR A 138 -6.31 -8.65 10.73
N MET A 139 -6.77 -8.39 11.95
CA MET A 139 -7.46 -9.38 12.78
C MET A 139 -8.77 -9.86 12.13
N ALA A 140 -9.57 -8.94 11.59
CA ALA A 140 -10.80 -9.27 10.87
C ALA A 140 -10.54 -10.17 9.66
N LEU A 141 -9.51 -9.82 8.86
CA LEU A 141 -9.07 -10.61 7.70
C LEU A 141 -8.61 -12.02 8.10
N MET A 142 -7.76 -12.14 9.13
CA MET A 142 -7.28 -13.44 9.61
C MET A 142 -8.41 -14.31 10.17
N THR A 143 -9.43 -13.68 10.76
CA THR A 143 -10.61 -14.39 11.27
C THR A 143 -11.52 -14.87 10.15
N ALA A 144 -11.74 -14.03 9.12
CA ALA A 144 -12.60 -14.36 7.98
C ALA A 144 -11.95 -15.36 7.02
N PHE A 145 -10.61 -15.28 6.86
CA PHE A 145 -9.84 -16.03 5.87
C PHE A 145 -8.60 -16.71 6.49
N PRO A 146 -8.77 -17.59 7.49
CA PRO A 146 -7.65 -18.17 8.22
C PRO A 146 -6.70 -19.00 7.34
N GLN A 147 -7.18 -19.57 6.23
CA GLN A 147 -6.36 -20.32 5.26
C GLN A 147 -5.35 -19.44 4.52
N TYR A 148 -5.55 -18.12 4.51
CA TYR A 148 -4.65 -17.15 3.87
C TYR A 148 -3.84 -16.31 4.88
N ALA A 149 -3.85 -16.70 6.16
CA ALA A 149 -3.20 -15.92 7.23
C ALA A 149 -1.71 -15.63 6.96
N SER A 150 -1.00 -16.51 6.25
CA SER A 150 0.40 -16.30 5.87
C SER A 150 0.62 -15.10 4.95
N LYS A 151 -0.39 -14.75 4.11
CA LYS A 151 -0.33 -13.59 3.20
C LYS A 151 -0.83 -12.29 3.85
N ILE A 152 -1.44 -12.34 5.02
CA ILE A 152 -2.08 -11.21 5.67
C ILE A 152 -1.08 -10.55 6.62
N THR A 153 -0.88 -9.26 6.48
CA THR A 153 -0.02 -8.45 7.35
C THR A 153 -0.67 -7.10 7.66
N CYS A 154 -0.06 -6.32 8.52
CA CYS A 154 -0.52 -5.00 8.94
C CYS A 154 0.50 -3.94 8.53
N LEU A 155 0.08 -2.72 8.22
CA LEU A 155 0.98 -1.57 8.18
C LEU A 155 1.64 -1.38 9.56
N ALA A 156 2.86 -0.89 9.58
CA ALA A 156 3.64 -0.72 10.82
C ALA A 156 3.01 0.29 11.79
N GLU A 157 2.27 1.27 11.26
CA GLU A 157 1.63 2.31 12.04
C GLU A 157 0.10 2.14 12.14
N ASN A 158 -0.47 2.63 13.24
CA ASN A 158 -1.92 2.76 13.38
C ASN A 158 -2.38 4.01 12.63
N ILE A 159 -3.03 3.83 11.49
CA ILE A 159 -3.54 4.90 10.64
C ILE A 159 -4.94 5.29 11.13
N PRO A 160 -5.16 6.53 11.61
CA PRO A 160 -6.48 6.98 12.07
C PRO A 160 -7.48 7.03 10.92
N ASP A 161 -8.77 6.89 11.23
CA ASP A 161 -9.83 6.97 10.24
C ASP A 161 -10.21 8.44 9.97
N PRO A 162 -9.98 8.97 8.75
CA PRO A 162 -10.35 10.34 8.42
C PRO A 162 -11.82 10.47 7.97
N PHE A 163 -12.60 9.39 7.96
CA PHE A 163 -13.97 9.39 7.45
C PHE A 163 -14.84 10.42 8.17
N GLY A 164 -15.50 11.30 7.39
CA GLY A 164 -16.32 12.38 7.91
C GLY A 164 -15.54 13.61 8.40
N GLY A 165 -14.21 13.55 8.35
CA GLY A 165 -13.32 14.65 8.74
C GLY A 165 -13.08 15.68 7.63
N THR A 166 -12.25 16.66 7.95
CA THR A 166 -11.84 17.74 7.05
C THR A 166 -10.78 17.31 6.06
N LEU A 167 -10.42 18.16 5.10
CA LEU A 167 -9.31 17.87 4.18
C LEU A 167 -7.98 17.72 4.95
N GLU A 168 -7.77 18.51 5.98
CA GLU A 168 -6.58 18.44 6.84
C GLU A 168 -6.45 17.08 7.54
N ASP A 169 -7.57 16.49 7.97
CA ASP A 169 -7.58 15.14 8.56
C ASP A 169 -7.16 14.08 7.54
N TYR A 170 -7.59 14.24 6.28
CA TYR A 170 -7.19 13.36 5.19
C TYR A 170 -5.72 13.55 4.80
N GLU A 171 -5.20 14.77 4.79
CA GLU A 171 -3.79 15.05 4.54
C GLU A 171 -2.89 14.44 5.64
N ALA A 172 -3.25 14.62 6.90
CA ALA A 172 -2.54 14.00 8.02
C ALA A 172 -2.59 12.45 7.98
N CYS A 173 -3.72 11.90 7.55
CA CYS A 173 -3.86 10.46 7.31
C CYS A 173 -2.96 9.99 6.15
N LEU A 174 -2.94 10.73 5.04
CA LEU A 174 -2.12 10.42 3.86
C LEU A 174 -0.63 10.46 4.18
N GLU A 175 -0.17 11.43 4.97
CA GLU A 175 1.22 11.51 5.41
C GLU A 175 1.64 10.24 6.16
N LYS A 176 0.82 9.77 7.10
CA LYS A 176 1.06 8.51 7.81
C LYS A 176 1.05 7.29 6.90
N ILE A 177 0.14 7.25 5.93
CA ILE A 177 0.08 6.19 4.92
C ILE A 177 1.37 6.18 4.10
N ARG A 178 1.83 7.33 3.60
CA ARG A 178 3.06 7.45 2.82
C ARG A 178 4.27 6.94 3.59
N HIS A 179 4.41 7.38 4.85
CA HIS A 179 5.48 6.93 5.72
C HIS A 179 5.43 5.40 5.94
N ALA A 180 4.26 4.85 6.28
CA ALA A 180 4.12 3.41 6.54
C ALA A 180 4.34 2.54 5.28
N VAL A 181 3.86 3.00 4.12
CA VAL A 181 4.09 2.33 2.83
C VAL A 181 5.56 2.42 2.44
N GLY A 182 6.19 3.60 2.60
CA GLY A 182 7.63 3.78 2.36
C GLY A 182 8.47 2.84 3.20
N LEU A 183 8.20 2.76 4.49
CA LEU A 183 8.88 1.83 5.40
C LEU A 183 8.67 0.36 5.01
N MET A 184 7.43 -0.02 4.69
CA MET A 184 7.09 -1.43 4.43
C MET A 184 7.72 -1.97 3.15
N PHE A 185 7.77 -1.16 2.08
CA PHE A 185 8.14 -1.63 0.74
C PHE A 185 9.51 -1.15 0.27
N TYR A 186 10.01 -0.04 0.80
CA TYR A 186 11.25 0.60 0.32
C TYR A 186 12.27 0.85 1.42
N GLY A 187 11.91 0.63 2.67
CA GLY A 187 12.83 0.91 3.76
C GLY A 187 13.16 2.39 3.97
N ASP A 188 12.39 3.28 3.38
CA ASP A 188 12.63 4.72 3.43
C ASP A 188 11.49 5.42 4.20
N GLU A 189 11.86 6.14 5.26
CA GLU A 189 10.94 6.95 6.07
C GLU A 189 10.46 8.22 5.30
N ASN A 190 11.06 8.53 4.15
CA ASN A 190 10.80 9.74 3.37
C ASN A 190 10.28 9.44 1.95
N ALA A 191 9.75 8.24 1.70
CA ALA A 191 9.20 7.85 0.40
C ALA A 191 7.88 8.54 0.07
#